data_015610be3e5a458105ba385bc5adec20
#
_entry.id   015610be3e5a458105ba385bc5adec20
#
_cell.length_a   1.000
_cell.length_b   1.000
_cell.length_c   1.000
_cell.angle_alpha   90.00
_cell.angle_beta   90.00
_cell.angle_gamma   90.00
#
_symmetry.space_group_name_H-M   'P 1'
#
loop_
_entity.id
_entity.type
_entity.pdbx_description
1 polymer ?
#
loop_
_entity_poly.entity_id
_entity_poly.type
_entity_poly.pdbx_seq_one_letter_code
_entity_poly.pdbx_strand_id
1 'polypeptide(L)'
;GGDWSEIALATYKRLPEVAKASDIHQMMINVCLDKEEISYSRIAARLEQASLRKNMERLLGVGDRNSFKDIYFAMLDKGVWDKGTMPAYNPLWESWYEEIYPNRLEYWQIVQWGDKYAIRKEGVPVETPHIGCMGIGLGLHGDTQDAFDLAKALVEGKVNLPTPALNGIRKGDFDTISCCIITGGDTV
;
A
#
# COMPACT_ATOMS: atom_id res chain seq x y z
N GLY A 1 12.99 -1.92 -20.76
CA GLY A 1 12.09 -2.71 -19.92
C GLY A 1 12.66 -4.09 -19.71
N GLY A 2 12.50 -4.67 -18.51
CA GLY A 2 13.01 -6.00 -18.20
C GLY A 2 12.40 -7.09 -19.11
N ASP A 3 13.18 -8.13 -19.37
CA ASP A 3 12.76 -9.25 -20.22
C ASP A 3 11.97 -10.28 -19.40
N TRP A 4 10.67 -10.38 -19.66
CA TRP A 4 9.78 -11.35 -19.00
C TRP A 4 10.17 -12.81 -19.29
N SER A 5 10.71 -13.11 -20.48
CA SER A 5 11.15 -14.45 -20.86
C SER A 5 12.35 -14.88 -20.03
N GLU A 6 13.26 -13.97 -19.78
CA GLU A 6 14.41 -14.19 -18.90
C GLU A 6 13.98 -14.45 -17.45
N ILE A 7 13.06 -13.62 -16.93
CA ILE A 7 12.51 -13.80 -15.58
C ILE A 7 11.83 -15.17 -15.46
N ALA A 8 10.97 -15.52 -16.42
CA ALA A 8 10.25 -16.79 -16.40
C ALA A 8 11.21 -17.99 -16.42
N LEU A 9 12.23 -17.96 -17.29
CA LEU A 9 13.21 -19.02 -17.38
C LEU A 9 14.06 -19.17 -16.11
N ALA A 10 14.52 -18.05 -15.56
CA ALA A 10 15.29 -18.03 -14.32
C ALA A 10 14.45 -18.52 -13.13
N THR A 11 13.17 -18.12 -13.08
CA THR A 11 12.21 -18.60 -12.07
C THR A 11 12.04 -20.11 -12.18
N TYR A 12 11.75 -20.61 -13.37
CA TYR A 12 11.54 -22.05 -13.61
C TYR A 12 12.74 -22.89 -13.15
N LYS A 13 13.95 -22.45 -13.43
CA LYS A 13 15.20 -23.15 -13.03
C LYS A 13 15.42 -23.23 -11.52
N ARG A 14 14.80 -22.33 -10.74
CA ARG A 14 14.96 -22.23 -9.29
C ARG A 14 13.82 -22.87 -8.49
N LEU A 15 12.71 -23.21 -9.17
CA LEU A 15 11.57 -23.80 -8.51
C LEU A 15 11.75 -25.31 -8.33
N PRO A 16 11.21 -25.90 -7.23
CA PRO A 16 11.09 -27.34 -7.08
C PRO A 16 10.10 -27.90 -8.10
N GLU A 17 10.12 -29.23 -8.32
CA GLU A 17 9.20 -29.92 -9.23
C GLU A 17 7.71 -29.63 -8.94
N VAL A 18 7.37 -29.45 -7.66
CA VAL A 18 6.02 -29.07 -7.21
C VAL A 18 6.13 -27.76 -6.45
N ALA A 19 5.55 -26.70 -7.01
CA ALA A 19 5.54 -25.39 -6.43
C ALA A 19 4.11 -24.84 -6.34
N LYS A 20 3.78 -24.14 -5.24
CA LYS A 20 2.53 -23.39 -5.12
C LYS A 20 2.62 -22.08 -5.92
N ALA A 21 1.47 -21.54 -6.30
CA ALA A 21 1.42 -20.26 -7.00
C ALA A 21 2.10 -19.12 -6.21
N SER A 22 2.03 -19.14 -4.87
CA SER A 22 2.75 -18.22 -3.98
C SER A 22 4.26 -18.33 -4.12
N ASP A 23 4.78 -19.56 -4.23
CA ASP A 23 6.22 -19.81 -4.33
C ASP A 23 6.76 -19.35 -5.67
N ILE A 24 5.98 -19.57 -6.75
CA ILE A 24 6.29 -19.06 -8.09
C ILE A 24 6.36 -17.54 -8.07
N HIS A 25 5.36 -16.89 -7.47
CA HIS A 25 5.29 -15.44 -7.38
C HIS A 25 6.47 -14.86 -6.60
N GLN A 26 6.78 -15.42 -5.44
CA GLN A 26 7.92 -14.98 -4.63
C GLN A 26 9.24 -15.22 -5.35
N MET A 27 9.40 -16.35 -6.05
CA MET A 27 10.61 -16.63 -6.82
C MET A 27 10.80 -15.64 -7.97
N MET A 28 9.72 -15.21 -8.64
CA MET A 28 9.78 -14.16 -9.68
C MET A 28 10.29 -12.84 -9.11
N ILE A 29 9.82 -12.44 -7.91
CA ILE A 29 10.29 -11.26 -7.21
C ILE A 29 11.79 -11.39 -6.91
N ASN A 30 12.22 -12.51 -6.33
CA ASN A 30 13.60 -12.74 -5.98
C ASN A 30 14.51 -12.70 -7.22
N VAL A 31 14.11 -13.32 -8.32
CA VAL A 31 14.84 -13.25 -9.60
C VAL A 31 14.99 -11.82 -10.11
N CYS A 32 13.95 -11.01 -9.96
CA CYS A 32 14.02 -9.60 -10.35
C CYS A 32 15.00 -8.82 -9.45
N LEU A 33 14.98 -9.05 -8.15
CA LEU A 33 15.86 -8.35 -7.19
C LEU A 33 17.32 -8.73 -7.36
N ASP A 34 17.63 -9.98 -7.72
CA ASP A 34 19.00 -10.45 -7.97
C ASP A 34 19.67 -9.78 -9.18
N LYS A 35 18.89 -9.12 -10.05
CA LYS A 35 19.43 -8.44 -11.24
C LYS A 35 20.08 -7.09 -10.94
N GLU A 36 19.83 -6.51 -9.78
CA GLU A 36 20.36 -5.21 -9.33
C GLU A 36 20.10 -4.03 -10.30
N GLU A 37 19.17 -4.20 -11.24
CA GLU A 37 18.80 -3.20 -12.23
C GLU A 37 17.46 -2.53 -11.87
N ILE A 38 17.36 -1.22 -12.06
CA ILE A 38 16.14 -0.43 -11.77
C ILE A 38 14.92 -0.97 -12.53
N SER A 39 15.10 -1.43 -13.78
CA SER A 39 14.01 -2.00 -14.57
C SER A 39 13.40 -3.24 -13.92
N TYR A 40 14.22 -4.12 -13.35
CA TYR A 40 13.79 -5.34 -12.67
C TYR A 40 13.23 -5.05 -11.27
N SER A 41 13.80 -4.09 -10.55
CA SER A 41 13.22 -3.61 -9.28
C SER A 41 11.78 -3.09 -9.46
N ARG A 42 11.50 -2.40 -10.57
CA ARG A 42 10.15 -1.95 -10.91
C ARG A 42 9.19 -3.11 -11.26
N ILE A 43 9.71 -4.20 -11.84
CA ILE A 43 8.91 -5.40 -12.06
C ILE A 43 8.59 -6.07 -10.72
N ALA A 44 9.57 -6.21 -9.81
CA ALA A 44 9.36 -6.70 -8.46
C ALA A 44 8.31 -5.87 -7.71
N ALA A 45 8.37 -4.54 -7.81
CA ALA A 45 7.37 -3.63 -7.23
C ALA A 45 5.95 -3.93 -7.73
N ARG A 46 5.77 -4.13 -9.04
CA ARG A 46 4.45 -4.47 -9.62
C ARG A 46 3.95 -5.84 -9.19
N LEU A 47 4.84 -6.81 -9.05
CA LEU A 47 4.50 -8.13 -8.55
C LEU A 47 4.02 -8.03 -7.09
N GLU A 48 4.75 -7.30 -6.24
CA GLU A 48 4.37 -7.10 -4.84
C GLU A 48 3.03 -6.36 -4.71
N GLN A 49 2.81 -5.30 -5.47
CA GLN A 49 1.53 -4.60 -5.51
C GLN A 49 0.39 -5.52 -5.97
N ALA A 50 0.66 -6.43 -6.90
CA ALA A 50 -0.32 -7.43 -7.33
C ALA A 50 -0.68 -8.41 -6.21
N SER A 51 0.23 -8.74 -5.29
CA SER A 51 -0.06 -9.53 -4.09
C SER A 51 -1.02 -8.79 -3.15
N LEU A 52 -0.76 -7.52 -2.87
CA LEU A 52 -1.66 -6.69 -2.05
C LEU A 52 -3.06 -6.62 -2.68
N ARG A 53 -3.13 -6.39 -3.99
CA ARG A 53 -4.41 -6.36 -4.73
C ARG A 53 -5.18 -7.68 -4.61
N LYS A 54 -4.51 -8.82 -4.78
CA LYS A 54 -5.16 -10.14 -4.63
C LYS A 54 -5.73 -10.36 -3.23
N ASN A 55 -5.05 -9.88 -2.19
CA ASN A 55 -5.56 -9.92 -0.82
C ASN A 55 -6.84 -9.09 -0.68
N MET A 56 -6.86 -7.88 -1.26
CA MET A 56 -8.03 -7.02 -1.29
C MET A 56 -9.18 -7.70 -2.03
N GLU A 57 -8.96 -8.19 -3.26
CA GLU A 57 -9.97 -8.87 -4.07
C GLU A 57 -10.57 -10.07 -3.32
N ARG A 58 -9.73 -10.87 -2.65
CA ARG A 58 -10.17 -12.03 -1.88
C ARG A 58 -10.99 -11.68 -0.64
N LEU A 59 -10.59 -10.67 0.12
CA LEU A 59 -11.17 -10.37 1.42
C LEU A 59 -12.22 -9.25 1.39
N LEU A 60 -12.11 -8.34 0.44
CA LEU A 60 -12.99 -7.16 0.34
C LEU A 60 -13.90 -7.22 -0.88
N GLY A 61 -13.58 -8.04 -1.88
CA GLY A 61 -14.30 -8.10 -3.16
C GLY A 61 -13.91 -6.99 -4.13
N VAL A 62 -12.91 -6.17 -3.80
CA VAL A 62 -12.42 -5.06 -4.62
C VAL A 62 -10.90 -5.06 -4.65
N GLY A 63 -10.32 -4.56 -5.74
CA GLY A 63 -8.88 -4.33 -5.89
C GLY A 63 -8.57 -2.85 -6.10
N ASP A 64 -7.29 -2.51 -6.17
CA ASP A 64 -6.81 -1.13 -6.36
C ASP A 64 -7.13 -0.53 -7.75
N ARG A 65 -7.73 -1.31 -8.66
CA ARG A 65 -8.19 -0.90 -9.99
C ARG A 65 -9.68 -0.63 -10.09
N ASN A 66 -10.42 -0.90 -9.02
CA ASN A 66 -11.83 -0.53 -8.94
C ASN A 66 -11.98 0.98 -8.78
N SER A 67 -13.19 1.51 -8.98
CA SER A 67 -13.50 2.90 -8.65
C SER A 67 -13.16 3.19 -7.19
N PHE A 68 -12.71 4.38 -6.87
CA PHE A 68 -12.43 4.73 -5.47
C PHE A 68 -13.69 4.64 -4.61
N LYS A 69 -14.85 4.91 -5.20
CA LYS A 69 -16.15 4.70 -4.56
C LYS A 69 -16.34 3.27 -4.06
N ASP A 70 -16.11 2.28 -4.94
CA ASP A 70 -16.29 0.88 -4.58
C ASP A 70 -15.29 0.46 -3.50
N ILE A 71 -14.03 0.91 -3.64
CA ILE A 71 -12.97 0.68 -2.65
C ILE A 71 -13.38 1.29 -1.30
N TYR A 72 -13.80 2.55 -1.29
CA TYR A 72 -14.18 3.29 -0.08
C TYR A 72 -15.28 2.58 0.70
N PHE A 73 -16.38 2.21 0.02
CA PHE A 73 -17.48 1.52 0.67
C PHE A 73 -17.10 0.11 1.11
N ALA A 74 -16.31 -0.62 0.34
CA ALA A 74 -15.81 -1.94 0.77
C ALA A 74 -14.94 -1.85 2.03
N MET A 75 -14.07 -0.82 2.12
CA MET A 75 -13.25 -0.58 3.32
C MET A 75 -14.10 -0.34 4.57
N LEU A 76 -15.17 0.47 4.44
CA LEU A 76 -16.09 0.75 5.54
C LEU A 76 -16.95 -0.46 5.91
N ASP A 77 -17.52 -1.15 4.92
CA ASP A 77 -18.44 -2.26 5.16
C ASP A 77 -17.75 -3.49 5.74
N LYS A 78 -16.50 -3.69 5.37
CA LYS A 78 -15.66 -4.77 5.92
C LYS A 78 -14.96 -4.39 7.22
N GLY A 79 -15.16 -3.17 7.73
CA GLY A 79 -14.56 -2.67 8.97
C GLY A 79 -13.02 -2.54 8.90
N VAL A 80 -12.49 -2.29 7.71
CA VAL A 80 -11.07 -1.97 7.52
C VAL A 80 -10.83 -0.51 7.93
N TRP A 81 -11.70 0.39 7.48
CA TRP A 81 -11.73 1.78 7.90
C TRP A 81 -12.87 2.03 8.88
N ASP A 82 -12.63 2.90 9.87
CA ASP A 82 -13.64 3.25 10.85
C ASP A 82 -14.66 4.24 10.29
N LYS A 83 -15.94 3.88 10.40
CA LYS A 83 -17.06 4.71 9.91
C LYS A 83 -17.20 6.04 10.64
N GLY A 84 -16.74 6.11 11.90
CA GLY A 84 -16.79 7.35 12.69
C GLY A 84 -15.73 8.36 12.31
N THR A 85 -14.63 7.89 11.73
CA THR A 85 -13.49 8.73 11.31
C THR A 85 -13.61 9.20 9.86
N MET A 86 -14.15 8.36 9.00
CA MET A 86 -14.23 8.67 7.56
C MET A 86 -15.38 9.62 7.25
N PRO A 87 -15.17 10.69 6.44
CA PRO A 87 -16.22 11.60 6.02
C PRO A 87 -17.23 10.93 5.07
N ALA A 88 -18.39 11.56 4.85
CA ALA A 88 -19.33 11.08 3.84
C ALA A 88 -18.69 11.11 2.45
N TYR A 89 -18.94 10.07 1.65
CA TYR A 89 -18.32 9.95 0.31
C TYR A 89 -18.60 11.16 -0.58
N ASN A 90 -17.54 11.69 -1.20
CA ASN A 90 -17.60 12.76 -2.20
C ASN A 90 -17.10 12.24 -3.55
N PRO A 91 -17.88 12.37 -4.65
CA PRO A 91 -17.45 11.95 -5.99
C PRO A 91 -16.16 12.58 -6.50
N LEU A 92 -15.74 13.73 -5.95
CA LEU A 92 -14.47 14.39 -6.28
C LEU A 92 -13.26 13.49 -5.99
N TRP A 93 -13.38 12.57 -5.03
CA TRP A 93 -12.29 11.70 -4.65
C TRP A 93 -11.90 10.68 -5.73
N GLU A 94 -12.79 10.42 -6.71
CA GLU A 94 -12.41 9.63 -7.88
C GLU A 94 -11.26 10.31 -8.65
N SER A 95 -11.40 11.61 -8.93
CA SER A 95 -10.34 12.34 -9.64
C SER A 95 -9.06 12.47 -8.84
N TRP A 96 -9.15 12.56 -7.50
CA TRP A 96 -7.99 12.55 -6.61
C TRP A 96 -7.25 11.21 -6.68
N TYR A 97 -8.00 10.11 -6.62
CA TYR A 97 -7.43 8.78 -6.72
C TYR A 97 -6.80 8.51 -8.09
N GLU A 98 -7.47 8.90 -9.17
CA GLU A 98 -6.93 8.80 -10.53
C GLU A 98 -5.64 9.60 -10.72
N GLU A 99 -5.46 10.73 -10.03
CA GLU A 99 -4.24 11.52 -10.07
C GLU A 99 -3.10 10.86 -9.27
N ILE A 100 -3.41 10.27 -8.11
CA ILE A 100 -2.42 9.63 -7.23
C ILE A 100 -2.00 8.25 -7.75
N TYR A 101 -2.94 7.45 -8.25
CA TYR A 101 -2.74 6.04 -8.60
C TYR A 101 -1.61 5.77 -9.62
N PRO A 102 -1.35 6.62 -10.63
CA PRO A 102 -0.25 6.41 -11.56
C PRO A 102 1.15 6.58 -10.95
N ASN A 103 1.28 7.13 -9.75
CA ASN A 103 2.57 7.31 -9.10
C ASN A 103 3.24 5.96 -8.87
N ARG A 104 4.44 5.84 -9.43
CA ARG A 104 5.22 4.61 -9.35
C ARG A 104 5.96 4.57 -8.02
N LEU A 105 5.70 3.52 -7.26
CA LEU A 105 6.40 3.23 -6.02
C LEU A 105 7.55 2.26 -6.29
N GLU A 106 8.63 2.43 -5.53
CA GLU A 106 9.74 1.49 -5.53
C GLU A 106 9.37 0.23 -4.72
N TYR A 107 10.03 -0.89 -5.01
CA TYR A 107 9.75 -2.18 -4.38
C TYR A 107 9.76 -2.09 -2.84
N TRP A 108 10.77 -1.47 -2.26
CA TRP A 108 10.91 -1.35 -0.82
C TRP A 108 9.79 -0.54 -0.17
N GLN A 109 9.22 0.46 -0.87
CA GLN A 109 8.08 1.25 -0.37
C GLN A 109 6.83 0.38 -0.25
N ILE A 110 6.58 -0.48 -1.24
CA ILE A 110 5.42 -1.37 -1.24
C ILE A 110 5.55 -2.44 -0.16
N VAL A 111 6.73 -3.04 -0.02
CA VAL A 111 7.02 -4.02 1.04
C VAL A 111 6.85 -3.38 2.42
N GLN A 112 7.48 -2.24 2.63
CA GLN A 112 7.37 -1.52 3.92
C GLN A 112 5.93 -1.14 4.23
N TRP A 113 5.15 -0.75 3.21
CA TRP A 113 3.74 -0.48 3.37
C TRP A 113 2.98 -1.72 3.85
N GLY A 114 3.10 -2.83 3.14
CA GLY A 114 2.44 -4.08 3.48
C GLY A 114 2.81 -4.62 4.87
N ASP A 115 4.07 -4.46 5.25
CA ASP A 115 4.58 -4.98 6.52
C ASP A 115 4.21 -4.11 7.73
N LYS A 116 4.25 -2.77 7.58
CA LYS A 116 4.17 -1.85 8.72
C LYS A 116 2.92 -0.97 8.74
N TYR A 117 2.40 -0.55 7.58
CA TYR A 117 1.43 0.54 7.50
C TYR A 117 0.05 0.12 7.03
N ALA A 118 -0.03 -0.91 6.18
CA ALA A 118 -1.30 -1.41 5.70
C ALA A 118 -2.13 -2.01 6.84
N ILE A 119 -3.43 -1.72 6.85
CA ILE A 119 -4.35 -2.40 7.76
C ILE A 119 -4.44 -3.87 7.33
N ARG A 120 -4.49 -4.75 8.33
CA ARG A 120 -4.55 -6.19 8.11
C ARG A 120 -5.93 -6.74 8.44
N LYS A 121 -6.40 -7.66 7.60
CA LYS A 121 -7.59 -8.47 7.83
C LYS A 121 -7.20 -9.94 7.68
N GLU A 122 -7.61 -10.79 8.62
CA GLU A 122 -7.19 -12.20 8.66
C GLU A 122 -5.66 -12.38 8.56
N GLY A 123 -4.89 -11.48 9.17
CA GLY A 123 -3.43 -11.53 9.22
C GLY A 123 -2.72 -11.03 7.96
N VAL A 124 -3.43 -10.70 6.87
CA VAL A 124 -2.83 -10.21 5.63
C VAL A 124 -3.15 -8.74 5.37
N PRO A 125 -2.23 -7.98 4.73
CA PRO A 125 -2.48 -6.59 4.36
C PRO A 125 -3.57 -6.49 3.29
N VAL A 126 -4.49 -5.53 3.45
CA VAL A 126 -5.64 -5.32 2.56
C VAL A 126 -5.73 -3.91 1.99
N GLU A 127 -4.60 -3.21 1.94
CA GLU A 127 -4.50 -1.87 1.34
C GLU A 127 -3.25 -1.75 0.50
N THR A 128 -3.37 -1.18 -0.69
CA THR A 128 -2.20 -0.68 -1.41
C THR A 128 -1.79 0.69 -0.84
N PRO A 129 -0.54 1.14 -1.05
CA PRO A 129 -0.09 2.45 -0.56
C PRO A 129 -0.99 3.61 -1.01
N HIS A 130 -1.43 3.62 -2.26
CA HIS A 130 -2.28 4.67 -2.80
C HIS A 130 -3.62 4.78 -2.05
N ILE A 131 -4.28 3.64 -1.83
CA ILE A 131 -5.55 3.56 -1.10
C ILE A 131 -5.35 4.00 0.35
N GLY A 132 -4.33 3.47 1.01
CA GLY A 132 -4.08 3.81 2.40
C GLY A 132 -3.72 5.28 2.61
N CYS A 133 -2.93 5.89 1.70
CA CYS A 133 -2.63 7.32 1.75
C CYS A 133 -3.88 8.18 1.56
N MET A 134 -4.79 7.80 0.64
CA MET A 134 -6.09 8.45 0.53
C MET A 134 -6.89 8.36 1.84
N GLY A 135 -6.96 7.18 2.44
CA GLY A 135 -7.63 6.99 3.73
C GLY A 135 -7.01 7.78 4.87
N ILE A 136 -5.68 7.96 4.89
CA ILE A 136 -5.00 8.81 5.89
C ILE A 136 -5.37 10.27 5.70
N GLY A 137 -5.31 10.78 4.48
CA GLY A 137 -5.71 12.16 4.17
C GLY A 137 -7.14 12.45 4.59
N LEU A 138 -8.07 11.59 4.17
CA LEU A 138 -9.50 11.71 4.51
C LEU A 138 -9.77 11.59 6.01
N GLY A 139 -9.08 10.69 6.71
CA GLY A 139 -9.25 10.51 8.15
C GLY A 139 -8.72 11.68 8.99
N LEU A 140 -7.69 12.41 8.51
CA LEU A 140 -7.14 13.57 9.21
C LEU A 140 -7.85 14.87 8.89
N HIS A 141 -8.16 15.09 7.63
CA HIS A 141 -8.63 16.39 7.13
C HIS A 141 -10.08 16.36 6.63
N GLY A 142 -10.73 15.19 6.65
CA GLY A 142 -12.09 15.07 6.16
C GLY A 142 -12.19 15.30 4.65
N ASP A 143 -13.32 15.88 4.21
CA ASP A 143 -13.57 16.20 2.80
C ASP A 143 -13.03 17.60 2.45
N THR A 144 -11.72 17.75 2.45
CA THR A 144 -11.04 19.02 2.15
C THR A 144 -9.88 18.82 1.18
N GLN A 145 -9.43 19.91 0.53
CA GLN A 145 -8.26 19.90 -0.34
C GLN A 145 -7.00 19.43 0.41
N ASP A 146 -6.88 19.75 1.70
CA ASP A 146 -5.73 19.33 2.53
C ASP A 146 -5.64 17.80 2.65
N ALA A 147 -6.78 17.09 2.60
CA ALA A 147 -6.80 15.62 2.58
C ALA A 147 -6.12 15.07 1.32
N PHE A 148 -6.41 15.66 0.16
CA PHE A 148 -5.78 15.29 -1.10
C PHE A 148 -4.29 15.63 -1.12
N ASP A 149 -3.94 16.85 -0.71
CA ASP A 149 -2.56 17.34 -0.70
C ASP A 149 -1.67 16.46 0.21
N LEU A 150 -2.18 16.06 1.38
CA LEU A 150 -1.50 15.13 2.27
C LEU A 150 -1.36 13.74 1.63
N ALA A 151 -2.43 13.18 1.08
CA ALA A 151 -2.39 11.87 0.44
C ALA A 151 -1.37 11.83 -0.69
N LYS A 152 -1.35 12.87 -1.54
CA LYS A 152 -0.39 13.03 -2.63
C LYS A 152 1.05 13.16 -2.13
N ALA A 153 1.28 13.98 -1.12
CA ALA A 153 2.60 14.17 -0.53
C ALA A 153 3.15 12.88 0.11
N LEU A 154 2.29 12.06 0.72
CA LEU A 154 2.66 10.75 1.26
C LEU A 154 3.05 9.77 0.16
N VAL A 155 2.25 9.66 -0.92
CA VAL A 155 2.55 8.77 -2.06
C VAL A 155 3.82 9.18 -2.77
N GLU A 156 4.05 10.47 -2.94
CA GLU A 156 5.25 11.03 -3.57
C GLU A 156 6.49 10.98 -2.65
N GLY A 157 6.33 10.55 -1.39
CA GLY A 157 7.44 10.49 -0.42
C GLY A 157 7.95 11.84 0.05
N LYS A 158 7.19 12.93 -0.15
CA LYS A 158 7.53 14.29 0.28
C LYS A 158 7.31 14.50 1.77
N VAL A 159 6.39 13.75 2.34
CA VAL A 159 6.05 13.76 3.77
C VAL A 159 6.06 12.33 4.28
N ASN A 160 6.50 12.15 5.50
CA ASN A 160 6.39 10.89 6.22
C ASN A 160 5.76 11.13 7.58
N LEU A 161 4.80 10.30 7.94
CA LEU A 161 4.16 10.32 9.25
C LEU A 161 4.71 9.19 10.13
N PRO A 162 4.66 9.34 11.46
CA PRO A 162 5.00 8.25 12.38
C PRO A 162 4.17 6.99 12.10
N THR A 163 4.78 5.81 12.27
CA THR A 163 4.10 4.53 12.04
C THR A 163 2.74 4.40 12.73
N PRO A 164 2.54 4.81 14.00
CA PRO A 164 1.23 4.76 14.62
C PRO A 164 0.18 5.62 13.92
N ALA A 165 0.56 6.80 13.43
CA ALA A 165 -0.34 7.66 12.67
C ALA A 165 -0.71 7.02 11.32
N LEU A 166 0.29 6.49 10.59
CA LEU A 166 0.06 5.79 9.33
C LEU A 166 -0.86 4.56 9.46
N ASN A 167 -0.90 3.92 10.61
CA ASN A 167 -1.76 2.74 10.84
C ASN A 167 -3.07 3.09 11.56
N GLY A 168 -3.04 4.00 12.56
CA GLY A 168 -4.14 4.26 13.47
C GLY A 168 -5.24 5.16 12.91
N ILE A 169 -4.88 6.18 12.12
CA ILE A 169 -5.83 7.20 11.67
C ILE A 169 -7.07 6.59 11.01
N ARG A 170 -6.89 5.66 10.10
CA ARG A 170 -8.01 5.01 9.38
C ARG A 170 -8.88 4.10 10.26
N LYS A 171 -8.38 3.74 11.44
CA LYS A 171 -9.10 2.92 12.44
C LYS A 171 -9.79 3.75 13.51
N GLY A 172 -9.67 5.08 13.47
CA GLY A 172 -10.13 5.95 14.54
C GLY A 172 -9.30 5.85 15.82
N ASP A 173 -8.10 5.28 15.74
CA ASP A 173 -7.17 5.13 16.87
C ASP A 173 -6.25 6.35 16.92
N PHE A 174 -6.74 7.42 17.52
CA PHE A 174 -5.99 8.68 17.68
C PHE A 174 -5.13 8.71 18.94
N ASP A 175 -5.34 7.79 19.88
CA ASP A 175 -4.61 7.78 21.16
C ASP A 175 -3.15 7.33 20.99
N THR A 176 -2.86 6.58 19.93
CA THR A 176 -1.53 6.03 19.63
C THR A 176 -0.76 6.78 18.54
N ILE A 177 -1.21 7.98 18.15
CA ILE A 177 -0.52 8.77 17.10
C ILE A 177 0.88 9.21 17.52
N SER A 178 1.16 9.28 18.83
CA SER A 178 2.48 9.65 19.34
C SER A 178 3.49 8.54 19.11
N CYS A 179 4.48 8.81 18.30
CA CYS A 179 5.64 7.94 18.11
C CYS A 179 6.80 8.41 18.99
N CYS A 180 7.72 7.50 19.25
CA CYS A 180 8.94 7.63 20.02
C CYS A 180 9.50 9.05 20.08
N ILE A 181 9.54 9.65 21.26
CA ILE A 181 10.35 10.82 21.53
C ILE A 181 11.80 10.32 21.56
N ILE A 182 12.57 10.67 20.56
CA ILE A 182 14.03 10.56 20.66
C ILE A 182 14.45 11.71 21.59
N THR A 183 14.62 11.39 22.85
CA THR A 183 15.35 12.29 23.73
C THR A 183 16.80 12.25 23.27
N GLY A 184 17.22 13.26 22.52
CA GLY A 184 18.62 13.52 22.29
C GLY A 184 19.28 13.71 23.66
N GLY A 185 20.10 12.77 24.07
CA GLY A 185 20.94 13.00 25.22
C GLY A 185 21.92 14.11 24.86
N ASP A 186 21.82 15.25 25.56
CA ASP A 186 22.89 16.21 25.57
C ASP A 186 24.10 15.51 26.16
N THR A 187 25.01 15.06 25.30
CA THR A 187 26.36 14.75 25.73
C THR A 187 27.04 16.10 25.97
N VAL A 188 27.12 16.46 27.22
CA VAL A 188 28.05 17.49 27.72
C VAL A 188 29.47 16.95 27.59
#